data_6745243527960b423ac8fdb7e5b56b29
#
_entry.id   6745243527960b423ac8fdb7e5b56b29
#
_cell.length_a   1.000
_cell.length_b   1.000
_cell.length_c   1.000
_cell.angle_alpha   90.00
_cell.angle_beta   90.00
_cell.angle_gamma   90.00
#
_symmetry.space_group_name_H-M   'P 1'
#
loop_
_entity.id
_entity.type
_entity.pdbx_description
1 polymer ?
#
loop_
_entity_poly.entity_id
_entity_poly.type
_entity_poly.pdbx_seq_one_letter_code
_entity_poly.pdbx_strand_id
1 'polypeptide(L)'
;MKTNDLDDLFKKKKTSNTLFYLKIVIVIFAFLMPLGTIYYMGKVDNNTYEIETNGKQYGKSDFFEYQGKVYSFGLSGDMEVLKNVDIATFKALEIRDSHIRNIGLDRKFVYLGNIVIPDLNPNKLKVIGNGYYTDGTTSYFLSPFSELDKKSSNYIYPYKKIENTKNLKALDNFELFAVDGDNVYYKGEILNNADLNTLEIIDKNAEYFADKENVYYKSNLLPIKNSGKLKIVSSEHGDKFLYDEVNGYVFIEDYSFDREKAPYKVLGNNGTTLYNLIFIAKDGIYYYDNQKKQQLKAGDNIFIGNIEEISPNVFTDDENIYYFSAYNVTTATKKSIGELISKNTDICYLDKKEGWEKVADIKEGYVASIWKKEGKYYYFNNLGIFPFMDNTIYEISDKETLNYLLSKSDDKTDDIEELIKNEKLIAVSSEKKMTITVKYKTDIVDKVFKYFIRIFLVAYLIFFIFKEFRRKKWKKIILMKL
;
A
#
# COMPACT_ATOMS: atom_id res chain seq x y z
N MET A 1 47.69 -50.59 6.72
CA MET A 1 46.57 -49.62 6.85
C MET A 1 47.08 -48.48 7.68
N LYS A 2 47.23 -47.28 7.10
CA LYS A 2 47.87 -46.14 7.77
C LYS A 2 46.87 -45.53 8.78
N THR A 3 47.34 -45.19 9.96
CA THR A 3 46.59 -44.60 11.08
C THR A 3 45.75 -43.35 10.71
N ASN A 4 46.07 -42.67 9.62
CA ASN A 4 45.35 -41.51 9.12
C ASN A 4 43.95 -41.83 8.55
N ASP A 5 43.71 -43.04 8.04
CA ASP A 5 42.41 -43.41 7.43
C ASP A 5 41.33 -43.66 8.48
N LEU A 6 41.72 -44.07 9.70
CA LEU A 6 40.78 -44.27 10.80
C LEU A 6 40.33 -42.95 11.43
N ASP A 7 41.21 -41.97 11.57
CA ASP A 7 40.88 -40.64 12.11
C ASP A 7 39.97 -39.85 11.18
N ASP A 8 40.09 -39.96 9.88
CA ASP A 8 39.20 -39.33 8.90
C ASP A 8 37.81 -39.98 8.88
N LEU A 9 37.75 -41.31 9.07
CA LEU A 9 36.45 -42.01 9.20
C LEU A 9 35.71 -41.64 10.49
N PHE A 10 36.41 -41.46 11.61
CA PHE A 10 35.82 -41.01 12.86
C PHE A 10 35.38 -39.53 12.80
N LYS A 11 36.15 -38.65 12.16
CA LYS A 11 35.73 -37.26 11.90
C LYS A 11 34.49 -37.19 11.01
N LYS A 12 34.44 -37.98 9.94
CA LYS A 12 33.29 -38.02 9.01
C LYS A 12 32.01 -38.56 9.68
N LYS A 13 32.15 -39.55 10.60
CA LYS A 13 31.03 -40.12 11.37
C LYS A 13 30.53 -39.15 12.44
N LYS A 14 31.42 -38.35 13.08
CA LYS A 14 31.06 -37.34 14.10
C LYS A 14 30.35 -36.15 13.48
N THR A 15 30.78 -35.66 12.30
CA THR A 15 30.10 -34.60 11.54
C THR A 15 28.76 -35.04 11.01
N SER A 16 28.59 -36.29 10.59
CA SER A 16 27.32 -36.84 10.15
C SER A 16 26.28 -36.88 11.29
N ASN A 17 26.71 -37.28 12.49
CA ASN A 17 25.79 -37.30 13.66
C ASN A 17 25.40 -35.90 14.10
N THR A 18 26.35 -34.96 14.11
CA THR A 18 26.05 -33.55 14.47
C THR A 18 25.07 -32.93 13.48
N LEU A 19 25.20 -33.18 12.18
CA LEU A 19 24.28 -32.74 11.15
C LEU A 19 22.90 -33.41 11.31
N PHE A 20 22.85 -34.67 11.69
CA PHE A 20 21.61 -35.39 11.97
C PHE A 20 20.87 -34.81 13.19
N TYR A 21 21.57 -34.55 14.30
CA TYR A 21 20.96 -33.91 15.47
C TYR A 21 20.51 -32.46 15.17
N LEU A 22 21.28 -31.71 14.40
CA LEU A 22 20.92 -30.37 13.97
C LEU A 22 19.61 -30.38 13.13
N LYS A 23 19.46 -31.35 12.24
CA LYS A 23 18.22 -31.56 11.46
C LYS A 23 17.03 -31.89 12.36
N ILE A 24 17.23 -32.73 13.36
CA ILE A 24 16.17 -33.07 14.35
C ILE A 24 15.77 -31.82 15.14
N VAL A 25 16.73 -31.03 15.62
CA VAL A 25 16.47 -29.78 16.33
C VAL A 25 15.71 -28.79 15.47
N ILE A 26 16.09 -28.63 14.20
CA ILE A 26 15.39 -27.76 13.25
C ILE A 26 13.96 -28.23 13.03
N VAL A 27 13.74 -29.54 12.89
CA VAL A 27 12.39 -30.12 12.72
C VAL A 27 11.55 -29.89 13.98
N ILE A 28 12.10 -30.12 15.16
CA ILE A 28 11.41 -29.87 16.44
C ILE A 28 11.04 -28.39 16.58
N PHE A 29 11.98 -27.47 16.29
CA PHE A 29 11.71 -26.03 16.30
C PHE A 29 10.65 -25.63 15.27
N ALA A 30 10.69 -26.20 14.05
CA ALA A 30 9.70 -25.99 13.02
C ALA A 30 8.28 -26.44 13.41
N PHE A 31 8.17 -27.42 14.30
CA PHE A 31 6.89 -27.87 14.85
C PHE A 31 6.43 -27.09 16.09
N LEU A 32 7.35 -26.78 16.98
CA LEU A 32 6.99 -26.10 18.25
C LEU A 32 6.72 -24.62 18.06
N MET A 33 7.40 -23.96 17.12
CA MET A 33 7.23 -22.52 16.91
C MET A 33 5.84 -22.14 16.38
N PRO A 34 5.27 -22.81 15.34
CA PRO A 34 3.88 -22.55 14.90
C PRO A 34 2.83 -22.89 15.95
N LEU A 35 3.04 -24.00 16.71
CA LEU A 35 2.13 -24.37 17.80
C LEU A 35 2.17 -23.34 18.93
N GLY A 36 3.36 -22.82 19.24
CA GLY A 36 3.54 -21.75 20.20
C GLY A 36 2.89 -20.44 19.74
N THR A 37 3.02 -20.08 18.47
CA THR A 37 2.36 -18.88 17.90
C THR A 37 0.85 -19.02 17.86
N ILE A 38 0.30 -20.16 17.44
CA ILE A 38 -1.14 -20.42 17.45
C ILE A 38 -1.69 -20.41 18.88
N TYR A 39 -0.99 -21.01 19.81
CA TYR A 39 -1.36 -20.98 21.23
C TYR A 39 -1.32 -19.54 21.79
N TYR A 40 -0.28 -18.77 21.45
CA TYR A 40 -0.13 -17.41 21.90
C TYR A 40 -1.21 -16.49 21.29
N MET A 41 -1.47 -16.60 19.97
CA MET A 41 -2.54 -15.87 19.30
C MET A 41 -3.90 -16.21 19.89
N GLY A 42 -4.21 -17.51 20.08
CA GLY A 42 -5.47 -17.91 20.69
C GLY A 42 -5.63 -17.45 22.13
N LYS A 43 -4.53 -17.30 22.88
CA LYS A 43 -4.57 -16.75 24.24
C LYS A 43 -4.81 -15.23 24.24
N VAL A 44 -4.21 -14.53 23.29
CA VAL A 44 -4.36 -13.07 23.13
C VAL A 44 -5.79 -12.74 22.70
N ASP A 45 -6.31 -13.42 21.66
CA ASP A 45 -7.69 -13.25 21.19
C ASP A 45 -8.71 -13.55 22.30
N ASN A 46 -8.51 -14.63 23.07
CA ASN A 46 -9.37 -14.97 24.18
C ASN A 46 -9.35 -13.91 25.28
N ASN A 47 -8.17 -13.33 25.59
CA ASN A 47 -8.04 -12.31 26.62
C ASN A 47 -8.75 -11.01 26.20
N THR A 48 -8.59 -10.57 24.97
CA THR A 48 -9.28 -9.39 24.43
C THR A 48 -10.78 -9.59 24.44
N TYR A 49 -11.27 -10.72 23.92
CA TYR A 49 -12.69 -11.10 23.94
C TYR A 49 -13.27 -11.17 25.35
N GLU A 50 -12.52 -11.73 26.29
CA GLU A 50 -12.95 -11.83 27.71
C GLU A 50 -13.08 -10.45 28.35
N ILE A 51 -12.14 -9.54 28.10
CA ILE A 51 -12.18 -8.17 28.60
C ILE A 51 -13.35 -7.39 27.99
N GLU A 52 -13.56 -7.48 26.68
CA GLU A 52 -14.68 -6.81 25.99
C GLU A 52 -16.05 -7.33 26.46
N THR A 53 -16.16 -8.62 26.71
CA THR A 53 -17.43 -9.26 27.07
C THR A 53 -17.78 -9.07 28.55
N ASN A 54 -16.80 -9.18 29.43
CA ASN A 54 -16.98 -9.22 30.88
C ASN A 54 -16.48 -7.95 31.59
N GLY A 55 -15.74 -7.10 30.90
CA GLY A 55 -15.24 -5.85 31.43
C GLY A 55 -16.29 -4.75 31.43
N LYS A 56 -16.13 -3.77 32.31
CA LYS A 56 -16.94 -2.57 32.34
C LYS A 56 -16.31 -1.50 31.45
N GLN A 57 -16.94 -1.19 30.34
CA GLN A 57 -16.50 -0.12 29.44
C GLN A 57 -16.72 1.26 30.07
N TYR A 58 -15.74 2.15 29.95
CA TYR A 58 -15.84 3.55 30.36
C TYR A 58 -16.56 4.37 29.26
N GLY A 59 -17.87 4.54 29.41
CA GLY A 59 -18.70 5.25 28.43
C GLY A 59 -18.67 4.58 27.05
N LYS A 60 -18.39 5.36 26.02
CA LYS A 60 -18.20 4.89 24.62
C LYS A 60 -16.72 4.85 24.19
N SER A 61 -15.82 4.80 25.16
CA SER A 61 -14.36 4.80 24.91
C SER A 61 -13.81 3.41 24.62
N ASP A 62 -12.55 3.37 24.26
CA ASP A 62 -11.79 2.12 24.07
C ASP A 62 -11.12 1.64 25.37
N PHE A 63 -11.59 2.11 26.54
CA PHE A 63 -11.12 1.72 27.86
C PHE A 63 -12.10 0.80 28.58
N PHE A 64 -11.56 -0.24 29.22
CA PHE A 64 -12.32 -1.24 29.97
C PHE A 64 -11.72 -1.46 31.36
N GLU A 65 -12.56 -1.59 32.36
CA GLU A 65 -12.15 -2.09 33.69
C GLU A 65 -12.48 -3.57 33.78
N TYR A 66 -11.45 -4.38 34.05
CA TYR A 66 -11.61 -5.83 34.22
C TYR A 66 -10.65 -6.36 35.28
N GLN A 67 -11.14 -7.16 36.22
CA GLN A 67 -10.36 -7.74 37.32
C GLN A 67 -9.49 -6.71 38.09
N GLY A 68 -10.04 -5.53 38.36
CA GLY A 68 -9.34 -4.47 39.10
C GLY A 68 -8.17 -3.83 38.34
N LYS A 69 -8.21 -3.85 37.01
CA LYS A 69 -7.25 -3.19 36.10
C LYS A 69 -7.98 -2.44 35.05
N VAL A 70 -7.35 -1.38 34.52
CA VAL A 70 -7.85 -0.67 33.34
C VAL A 70 -7.06 -1.12 32.12
N TYR A 71 -7.79 -1.41 31.04
CA TYR A 71 -7.27 -1.83 29.75
C TYR A 71 -7.67 -0.82 28.69
N SER A 72 -6.83 -0.72 27.67
CA SER A 72 -7.14 -0.01 26.42
C SER A 72 -6.73 -0.87 25.24
N PHE A 73 -7.35 -0.68 24.10
CA PHE A 73 -6.84 -1.27 22.87
C PHE A 73 -5.40 -0.83 22.65
N GLY A 74 -4.51 -1.80 22.58
CA GLY A 74 -3.13 -1.60 22.15
C GLY A 74 -3.04 -1.42 20.64
N LEU A 75 -1.85 -1.15 20.17
CA LEU A 75 -1.56 -0.88 18.77
C LEU A 75 -1.69 -2.11 17.85
N SER A 76 -1.62 -3.32 18.44
CA SER A 76 -1.85 -4.60 17.77
C SER A 76 -3.32 -4.98 17.63
N GLY A 77 -4.23 -4.16 18.21
CA GLY A 77 -5.64 -4.51 18.34
C GLY A 77 -5.97 -5.35 19.58
N ASP A 78 -4.95 -5.65 20.39
CA ASP A 78 -5.12 -6.40 21.64
C ASP A 78 -5.42 -5.46 22.80
N MET A 79 -6.06 -5.98 23.85
CA MET A 79 -6.25 -5.25 25.09
C MET A 79 -4.97 -5.24 25.92
N GLU A 80 -4.44 -4.04 26.14
CA GLU A 80 -3.25 -3.81 26.97
C GLU A 80 -3.60 -3.10 28.28
N VAL A 81 -2.93 -3.50 29.35
CA VAL A 81 -3.12 -2.92 30.68
C VAL A 81 -2.49 -1.53 30.75
N LEU A 82 -3.22 -0.54 31.26
CA LEU A 82 -2.69 0.77 31.59
C LEU A 82 -1.75 0.65 32.83
N LYS A 83 -0.53 1.16 32.65
CA LYS A 83 0.46 1.18 33.72
C LYS A 83 0.23 2.38 34.62
N ASN A 84 0.41 2.19 35.97
CA ASN A 84 0.35 3.24 36.96
C ASN A 84 -0.97 4.01 37.08
N VAL A 85 -2.08 3.45 36.57
CA VAL A 85 -3.38 4.08 36.62
C VAL A 85 -3.97 4.05 38.03
N ASP A 86 -4.54 5.17 38.44
CA ASP A 86 -5.39 5.27 39.60
C ASP A 86 -6.84 4.96 39.24
N ILE A 87 -7.21 3.69 39.39
CA ILE A 87 -8.52 3.17 38.95
C ILE A 87 -9.67 3.93 39.63
N ALA A 88 -9.50 4.32 40.91
CA ALA A 88 -10.54 5.01 41.67
C ALA A 88 -10.91 6.38 41.06
N THR A 89 -10.00 7.00 40.34
CA THR A 89 -10.20 8.32 39.75
C THR A 89 -10.17 8.31 38.24
N PHE A 90 -9.95 7.12 37.62
CA PHE A 90 -9.89 6.99 36.16
C PHE A 90 -11.23 7.27 35.52
N LYS A 91 -11.18 8.02 34.41
CA LYS A 91 -12.30 8.25 33.53
C LYS A 91 -11.83 8.39 32.09
N ALA A 92 -12.64 7.93 31.16
CA ALA A 92 -12.45 8.25 29.75
C ALA A 92 -12.89 9.68 29.48
N LEU A 93 -12.24 10.35 28.56
CA LEU A 93 -12.65 11.67 28.11
C LEU A 93 -13.86 11.52 27.19
N GLU A 94 -15.03 11.99 27.67
CA GLU A 94 -16.24 12.03 26.86
C GLU A 94 -16.18 13.22 25.90
N ILE A 95 -15.83 12.95 24.67
CA ILE A 95 -15.87 13.93 23.58
C ILE A 95 -17.03 13.56 22.65
N ARG A 96 -17.77 14.53 22.20
CA ARG A 96 -18.87 14.32 21.22
C ARG A 96 -18.36 13.84 19.86
N ASP A 97 -17.06 13.97 19.61
CA ASP A 97 -16.43 13.51 18.39
C ASP A 97 -16.15 12.00 18.48
N SER A 98 -16.84 11.26 17.61
CA SER A 98 -16.75 9.80 17.53
C SER A 98 -15.35 9.26 17.20
N HIS A 99 -14.41 10.13 16.79
CA HIS A 99 -13.07 9.74 16.40
C HIS A 99 -12.10 9.62 17.59
N ILE A 100 -12.43 10.19 18.78
CA ILE A 100 -11.49 10.21 19.90
C ILE A 100 -12.02 9.34 21.04
N ARG A 101 -11.80 8.03 20.93
CA ARG A 101 -12.20 7.05 21.94
C ARG A 101 -11.09 6.67 22.90
N ASN A 102 -9.86 7.07 22.62
CA ASN A 102 -8.63 6.55 23.23
C ASN A 102 -7.94 7.54 24.18
N ILE A 103 -8.66 8.59 24.63
CA ILE A 103 -8.15 9.52 25.64
C ILE A 103 -8.76 9.20 27.00
N GLY A 104 -7.91 8.89 27.98
CA GLY A 104 -8.27 8.68 29.37
C GLY A 104 -7.51 9.60 30.31
N LEU A 105 -8.01 9.78 31.52
CA LEU A 105 -7.31 10.52 32.55
C LEU A 105 -7.66 9.98 33.93
N ASP A 106 -6.68 10.06 34.85
CA ASP A 106 -6.88 9.91 36.28
C ASP A 106 -6.44 11.20 36.99
N ARG A 107 -6.32 11.18 38.31
CA ARG A 107 -5.88 12.38 39.08
C ARG A 107 -4.43 12.80 38.78
N LYS A 108 -3.61 11.94 38.17
CA LYS A 108 -2.18 12.17 37.94
C LYS A 108 -1.80 12.32 36.49
N PHE A 109 -2.43 11.54 35.60
CA PHE A 109 -1.97 11.37 34.23
C PHE A 109 -3.10 11.50 33.22
N VAL A 110 -2.71 11.91 32.00
CA VAL A 110 -3.49 11.78 30.78
C VAL A 110 -2.93 10.62 29.98
N TYR A 111 -3.81 9.80 29.42
CA TYR A 111 -3.47 8.60 28.66
C TYR A 111 -3.95 8.75 27.21
N LEU A 112 -3.10 8.33 26.28
CA LEU A 112 -3.45 8.12 24.86
C LEU A 112 -3.34 6.61 24.61
N GLY A 113 -4.48 5.92 24.53
CA GLY A 113 -4.49 4.48 24.64
C GLY A 113 -3.82 3.99 25.92
N ASN A 114 -2.82 3.13 25.80
CA ASN A 114 -2.01 2.62 26.92
C ASN A 114 -0.78 3.49 27.25
N ILE A 115 -0.60 4.63 26.56
CA ILE A 115 0.57 5.51 26.70
C ILE A 115 0.24 6.67 27.65
N VAL A 116 1.12 6.95 28.61
CA VAL A 116 1.02 8.14 29.45
C VAL A 116 1.59 9.34 28.70
N ILE A 117 0.82 10.44 28.61
CA ILE A 117 1.28 11.70 28.05
C ILE A 117 1.99 12.49 29.15
N PRO A 118 3.29 12.79 28.99
CA PRO A 118 4.04 13.50 30.00
C PRO A 118 3.58 14.96 30.14
N ASP A 119 3.79 15.56 31.30
CA ASP A 119 3.65 16.99 31.60
C ASP A 119 2.28 17.63 31.31
N LEU A 120 1.24 16.83 31.06
CA LEU A 120 -0.12 17.34 30.82
C LEU A 120 -0.96 17.13 32.06
N ASN A 121 -1.43 18.24 32.68
CA ASN A 121 -2.19 18.19 33.93
C ASN A 121 -3.63 17.74 33.69
N PRO A 122 -4.05 16.54 34.13
CA PRO A 122 -5.38 16.00 33.90
C PRO A 122 -6.51 16.86 34.48
N ASN A 123 -6.25 17.58 35.60
CA ASN A 123 -7.26 18.41 36.25
C ASN A 123 -7.56 19.72 35.54
N LYS A 124 -6.68 20.14 34.63
CA LYS A 124 -6.82 21.35 33.81
C LYS A 124 -6.99 21.07 32.32
N LEU A 125 -7.09 19.78 31.93
CA LEU A 125 -7.15 19.36 30.54
C LEU A 125 -8.34 20.01 29.84
N LYS A 126 -8.07 20.65 28.72
CA LYS A 126 -9.05 21.22 27.79
C LYS A 126 -8.85 20.62 26.40
N VAL A 127 -9.95 20.29 25.76
CA VAL A 127 -10.00 19.86 24.36
C VAL A 127 -10.05 21.11 23.50
N ILE A 128 -9.08 21.27 22.61
CA ILE A 128 -9.06 22.37 21.64
C ILE A 128 -9.84 21.97 20.38
N GLY A 129 -9.78 20.70 19.98
CA GLY A 129 -10.30 20.17 18.72
C GLY A 129 -9.18 19.68 17.79
N ASN A 130 -9.53 18.98 16.71
CA ASN A 130 -8.60 18.48 15.69
C ASN A 130 -7.41 17.68 16.24
N GLY A 131 -7.59 17.01 17.40
CA GLY A 131 -6.50 16.29 18.06
C GLY A 131 -5.62 17.14 18.97
N TYR A 132 -5.97 18.42 19.20
CA TYR A 132 -5.19 19.32 20.05
C TYR A 132 -5.79 19.44 21.45
N TYR A 133 -4.90 19.43 22.44
CA TYR A 133 -5.22 19.47 23.87
C TYR A 133 -4.29 20.41 24.61
N THR A 134 -4.79 21.04 25.69
CA THR A 134 -3.96 21.91 26.53
C THR A 134 -4.41 21.84 27.97
N ASP A 135 -3.51 22.09 28.92
CA ASP A 135 -3.81 22.36 30.32
C ASP A 135 -3.70 23.87 30.69
N GLY A 136 -3.47 24.70 29.67
CA GLY A 136 -3.23 26.15 29.80
C GLY A 136 -1.78 26.53 29.97
N THR A 137 -0.88 25.57 30.20
CA THR A 137 0.58 25.74 30.26
C THR A 137 1.30 24.91 29.21
N THR A 138 0.82 23.72 28.98
CA THR A 138 1.38 22.75 28.03
C THR A 138 0.32 22.38 27.01
N SER A 139 0.70 22.31 25.76
CA SER A 139 -0.19 21.90 24.67
C SER A 139 0.39 20.71 23.93
N TYR A 140 -0.50 19.83 23.48
CA TYR A 140 -0.17 18.64 22.70
C TYR A 140 -1.09 18.47 21.53
N PHE A 141 -0.53 17.94 20.45
CA PHE A 141 -1.28 17.17 19.47
C PHE A 141 -1.24 15.70 19.87
N LEU A 142 -2.40 15.07 20.00
CA LEU A 142 -2.58 13.63 20.27
C LEU A 142 -3.34 13.07 19.07
N SER A 143 -2.68 12.23 18.27
CA SER A 143 -3.31 11.71 17.05
C SER A 143 -4.53 10.86 17.38
N PRO A 144 -5.68 11.08 16.75
CA PRO A 144 -6.83 10.21 16.87
C PRO A 144 -6.64 8.85 16.17
N PHE A 145 -5.62 8.74 15.31
CA PHE A 145 -5.33 7.54 14.51
C PHE A 145 -3.95 6.99 14.85
N SER A 146 -3.85 5.65 14.88
CA SER A 146 -2.56 4.99 14.94
C SER A 146 -1.87 5.05 13.57
N GLU A 147 -0.55 5.16 13.59
CA GLU A 147 0.29 5.15 12.38
C GLU A 147 1.37 4.07 12.52
N LEU A 148 1.77 3.48 11.39
CA LEU A 148 2.87 2.51 11.38
C LEU A 148 4.20 3.24 11.58
N ASP A 149 4.89 2.97 12.69
CA ASP A 149 6.26 3.45 12.88
C ASP A 149 7.21 2.67 11.97
N LYS A 150 7.75 3.36 10.97
CA LYS A 150 8.69 2.77 9.99
C LYS A 150 9.99 2.22 10.64
N LYS A 151 10.32 2.63 11.86
CA LYS A 151 11.54 2.19 12.56
C LYS A 151 11.32 0.90 13.33
N SER A 152 10.20 0.81 14.04
CA SER A 152 9.89 -0.35 14.90
C SER A 152 8.98 -1.38 14.21
N SER A 153 8.41 -1.04 13.05
CA SER A 153 7.36 -1.82 12.36
C SER A 153 6.12 -2.07 13.23
N ASN A 154 5.92 -1.27 14.26
CA ASN A 154 4.75 -1.31 15.14
C ASN A 154 3.82 -0.14 14.82
N TYR A 155 2.53 -0.31 15.13
CA TYR A 155 1.61 0.83 15.12
C TYR A 155 1.82 1.64 16.39
N ILE A 156 1.82 2.96 16.28
CA ILE A 156 1.90 3.90 17.39
C ILE A 156 0.80 4.96 17.24
N TYR A 157 0.39 5.53 18.39
CA TYR A 157 -0.38 6.78 18.37
C TYR A 157 0.61 7.94 18.41
N PRO A 158 0.80 8.68 17.29
CA PRO A 158 1.67 9.84 17.31
C PRO A 158 1.15 10.90 18.28
N TYR A 159 2.05 11.48 19.05
CA TYR A 159 1.77 12.66 19.86
C TYR A 159 2.95 13.63 19.81
N LYS A 160 2.66 14.90 19.89
CA LYS A 160 3.66 15.95 19.79
C LYS A 160 3.39 17.05 20.81
N LYS A 161 4.38 17.40 21.63
CA LYS A 161 4.34 18.58 22.47
C LYS A 161 4.51 19.82 21.62
N ILE A 162 3.67 20.83 21.85
CA ILE A 162 3.71 22.09 21.13
C ILE A 162 4.22 23.14 22.12
N GLU A 163 5.38 23.69 21.81
CA GLU A 163 6.04 24.64 22.70
C GLU A 163 5.47 26.05 22.52
N ASN A 164 5.48 26.83 23.61
CA ASN A 164 5.21 28.27 23.62
C ASN A 164 3.83 28.70 23.10
N THR A 165 2.82 27.86 23.16
CA THR A 165 1.46 28.23 22.75
C THR A 165 0.80 29.11 23.81
N LYS A 166 0.13 30.19 23.36
CA LYS A 166 -0.64 31.10 24.24
C LYS A 166 -2.14 31.01 24.00
N ASN A 167 -2.54 30.82 22.75
CA ASN A 167 -3.93 30.93 22.34
C ASN A 167 -4.26 29.94 21.22
N LEU A 168 -3.84 28.69 21.40
CA LEU A 168 -4.01 27.61 20.43
C LEU A 168 -5.50 27.36 20.17
N LYS A 169 -5.90 27.32 18.90
CA LYS A 169 -7.25 27.06 18.42
C LYS A 169 -7.22 26.06 17.30
N ALA A 170 -8.18 25.12 17.27
CA ALA A 170 -8.40 24.28 16.11
C ALA A 170 -8.89 25.11 14.93
N LEU A 171 -8.48 24.76 13.72
CA LEU A 171 -9.01 25.36 12.50
C LEU A 171 -10.30 24.65 12.08
N ASP A 172 -11.37 25.43 11.91
CA ASP A 172 -12.60 24.91 11.32
C ASP A 172 -12.34 24.50 9.85
N ASN A 173 -12.94 23.40 9.40
CA ASN A 173 -12.80 22.84 8.05
C ASN A 173 -11.40 22.31 7.67
N PHE A 174 -10.41 22.39 8.55
CA PHE A 174 -9.08 21.85 8.35
C PHE A 174 -8.78 20.81 9.42
N GLU A 175 -9.10 19.56 9.13
CA GLU A 175 -8.82 18.46 10.06
C GLU A 175 -7.33 18.33 10.38
N LEU A 176 -7.00 18.11 11.65
CA LEU A 176 -5.63 17.98 12.16
C LEU A 176 -4.79 19.28 12.15
N PHE A 177 -5.45 20.42 11.88
CA PHE A 177 -4.80 21.73 11.92
C PHE A 177 -5.19 22.52 13.17
N ALA A 178 -4.26 23.37 13.62
CA ALA A 178 -4.50 24.39 14.63
C ALA A 178 -3.69 25.65 14.33
N VAL A 179 -4.02 26.74 15.01
CA VAL A 179 -3.31 28.02 14.93
C VAL A 179 -3.03 28.56 16.33
N ASP A 180 -1.92 29.29 16.46
CA ASP A 180 -1.61 30.16 17.60
C ASP A 180 -0.97 31.46 17.08
N GLY A 181 -1.77 32.53 17.06
CA GLY A 181 -1.39 33.76 16.37
C GLY A 181 -1.24 33.51 14.87
N ASP A 182 -0.07 33.86 14.34
CA ASP A 182 0.26 33.66 12.91
C ASP A 182 0.83 32.26 12.61
N ASN A 183 1.06 31.45 13.63
CA ASN A 183 1.60 30.12 13.44
C ASN A 183 0.50 29.11 13.08
N VAL A 184 0.68 28.41 11.98
CA VAL A 184 -0.16 27.29 11.56
C VAL A 184 0.52 25.98 11.88
N TYR A 185 -0.24 25.06 12.47
CA TYR A 185 0.24 23.71 12.84
C TYR A 185 -0.54 22.64 12.10
N TYR A 186 0.15 21.63 11.60
CA TYR A 186 -0.42 20.40 11.10
C TYR A 186 0.14 19.21 11.90
N LYS A 187 -0.72 18.40 12.51
CA LYS A 187 -0.33 17.28 13.39
C LYS A 187 0.71 17.68 14.47
N GLY A 188 0.57 18.88 15.00
CA GLY A 188 1.47 19.43 16.04
C GLY A 188 2.80 19.97 15.53
N GLU A 189 3.09 19.92 14.24
CA GLU A 189 4.26 20.51 13.61
C GLU A 189 3.90 21.83 12.94
N ILE A 190 4.80 22.82 13.04
CA ILE A 190 4.59 24.14 12.43
C ILE A 190 4.77 24.10 10.91
N LEU A 191 3.84 24.69 10.17
CA LEU A 191 4.03 25.01 8.76
C LEU A 191 4.80 26.32 8.66
N ASN A 192 6.08 26.22 8.34
CA ASN A 192 6.94 27.41 8.28
C ASN A 192 6.48 28.38 7.18
N ASN A 193 6.25 29.65 7.55
CA ASN A 193 5.83 30.74 6.67
C ASN A 193 4.45 30.56 6.03
N ALA A 194 3.57 29.75 6.59
CA ALA A 194 2.22 29.56 6.06
C ALA A 194 1.35 30.82 6.25
N ASP A 195 0.70 31.26 5.18
CA ASP A 195 -0.33 32.28 5.23
C ASP A 195 -1.70 31.63 5.43
N LEU A 196 -2.20 31.72 6.66
CA LEU A 196 -3.50 31.15 7.04
C LEU A 196 -4.66 31.62 6.15
N ASN A 197 -4.62 32.87 5.69
CA ASN A 197 -5.72 33.46 4.93
C ASN A 197 -5.87 32.89 3.51
N THR A 198 -4.81 32.26 3.01
CA THR A 198 -4.76 31.70 1.66
C THR A 198 -4.43 30.20 1.67
N LEU A 199 -4.36 29.61 2.87
CA LEU A 199 -4.07 28.17 3.02
C LEU A 199 -5.19 27.33 2.39
N GLU A 200 -4.81 26.37 1.56
CA GLU A 200 -5.71 25.42 0.91
C GLU A 200 -5.17 23.99 0.99
N ILE A 201 -6.07 23.01 0.95
CA ILE A 201 -5.73 21.60 0.87
C ILE A 201 -5.76 21.19 -0.61
N ILE A 202 -4.60 20.84 -1.18
CA ILE A 202 -4.51 20.31 -2.54
C ILE A 202 -5.07 18.89 -2.59
N ASP A 203 -4.64 18.03 -1.67
CA ASP A 203 -5.20 16.68 -1.47
C ASP A 203 -4.98 16.22 -0.04
N LYS A 204 -6.08 15.94 0.66
CA LYS A 204 -6.08 15.50 2.05
C LYS A 204 -5.38 14.15 2.25
N ASN A 205 -5.63 13.20 1.34
CA ASN A 205 -5.10 11.84 1.45
C ASN A 205 -3.63 11.74 1.01
N ALA A 206 -3.16 12.70 0.18
CA ALA A 206 -1.76 12.82 -0.19
C ALA A 206 -1.00 13.77 0.74
N GLU A 207 -1.69 14.45 1.67
CA GLU A 207 -1.14 15.39 2.66
C GLU A 207 -0.36 16.56 2.03
N TYR A 208 -0.85 17.07 0.87
CA TYR A 208 -0.31 18.27 0.24
C TYR A 208 -1.18 19.48 0.49
N PHE A 209 -0.55 20.57 0.85
CA PHE A 209 -1.16 21.86 1.18
C PHE A 209 -0.43 22.98 0.45
N ALA A 210 -1.11 24.08 0.21
CA ALA A 210 -0.48 25.29 -0.32
C ALA A 210 -1.10 26.54 0.30
N ASP A 211 -0.35 27.63 0.32
CA ASP A 211 -0.87 28.98 0.42
C ASP A 211 -0.59 29.73 -0.89
N LYS A 212 -0.84 31.04 -0.93
CA LYS A 212 -0.61 31.83 -2.15
C LYS A 212 0.82 31.76 -2.70
N GLU A 213 1.82 31.45 -1.86
CA GLU A 213 3.23 31.47 -2.23
C GLU A 213 3.92 30.11 -2.07
N ASN A 214 3.54 29.34 -1.07
CA ASN A 214 4.29 28.19 -0.59
C ASN A 214 3.51 26.88 -0.83
N VAL A 215 4.24 25.80 -0.94
CA VAL A 215 3.69 24.44 -1.08
C VAL A 215 4.29 23.56 -0.02
N TYR A 216 3.47 22.70 0.58
CA TYR A 216 3.85 21.82 1.70
C TYR A 216 3.49 20.37 1.41
N TYR A 217 4.37 19.48 1.85
CA TYR A 217 4.03 18.08 2.08
C TYR A 217 4.07 17.82 3.58
N LYS A 218 2.92 17.50 4.18
CA LYS A 218 2.75 17.50 5.64
C LYS A 218 3.17 18.88 6.20
N SER A 219 4.10 18.89 7.17
CA SER A 219 4.66 20.14 7.69
C SER A 219 5.89 20.65 6.93
N ASN A 220 6.43 19.88 5.98
CA ASN A 220 7.64 20.22 5.26
C ASN A 220 7.36 21.20 4.12
N LEU A 221 8.02 22.33 4.14
CA LEU A 221 8.01 23.30 3.04
C LEU A 221 8.73 22.71 1.82
N LEU A 222 8.04 22.59 0.70
CA LEU A 222 8.64 22.13 -0.55
C LEU A 222 9.43 23.26 -1.23
N PRO A 223 10.51 22.94 -1.96
CA PRO A 223 11.40 23.94 -2.58
C PRO A 223 10.82 24.51 -3.88
N ILE A 224 9.52 24.78 -3.92
CA ILE A 224 8.81 25.42 -5.05
C ILE A 224 7.85 26.49 -4.53
N LYS A 225 7.48 27.41 -5.41
CA LYS A 225 6.40 28.35 -5.19
C LYS A 225 5.09 27.79 -5.73
N ASN A 226 3.97 28.19 -5.12
CA ASN A 226 2.66 27.86 -5.64
C ASN A 226 2.44 28.53 -7.00
N SER A 227 2.26 27.75 -8.04
CA SER A 227 1.98 28.24 -9.41
C SER A 227 0.50 28.56 -9.64
N GLY A 228 -0.37 28.20 -8.70
CA GLY A 228 -1.83 28.27 -8.83
C GLY A 228 -2.43 27.15 -9.70
N LYS A 229 -1.62 26.20 -10.20
CA LYS A 229 -2.08 25.05 -10.99
C LYS A 229 -1.40 23.77 -10.53
N LEU A 230 -1.57 23.47 -9.25
CA LEU A 230 -1.09 22.24 -8.64
C LEU A 230 -2.20 21.18 -8.67
N LYS A 231 -1.84 19.96 -8.99
CA LYS A 231 -2.79 18.82 -8.93
C LYS A 231 -2.10 17.54 -8.49
N ILE A 232 -2.89 16.59 -8.01
CA ILE A 232 -2.42 15.24 -7.75
C ILE A 232 -2.66 14.37 -8.96
N VAL A 233 -1.62 13.65 -9.36
CA VAL A 233 -1.67 12.58 -10.37
C VAL A 233 -1.30 11.27 -9.69
N SER A 234 -2.02 10.19 -10.01
CA SER A 234 -1.87 8.93 -9.29
C SER A 234 -1.58 7.76 -10.24
N SER A 235 -0.68 6.87 -9.83
CA SER A 235 -0.48 5.59 -10.48
C SER A 235 -1.57 4.59 -10.05
N GLU A 236 -1.72 3.49 -10.80
CA GLU A 236 -2.61 2.37 -10.44
C GLU A 236 -2.29 1.78 -9.05
N HIS A 237 -1.04 1.86 -8.62
CA HIS A 237 -0.60 1.36 -7.29
C HIS A 237 -0.80 2.34 -6.16
N GLY A 238 -1.43 3.49 -6.43
CA GLY A 238 -1.73 4.50 -5.43
C GLY A 238 -0.55 5.41 -5.08
N ASP A 239 0.57 5.36 -5.82
CA ASP A 239 1.60 6.38 -5.69
C ASP A 239 1.00 7.72 -6.13
N LYS A 240 1.04 8.72 -5.25
CA LYS A 240 0.47 10.04 -5.48
C LYS A 240 1.57 11.06 -5.69
N PHE A 241 1.52 11.75 -6.82
CA PHE A 241 2.49 12.77 -7.19
C PHE A 241 1.82 14.13 -7.20
N LEU A 242 2.45 15.10 -6.57
CA LEU A 242 2.12 16.51 -6.79
C LEU A 242 2.74 16.93 -8.13
N TYR A 243 1.90 17.44 -9.01
CA TYR A 243 2.30 17.93 -10.34
C TYR A 243 1.95 19.40 -10.48
N ASP A 244 2.96 20.21 -10.78
CA ASP A 244 2.83 21.61 -11.13
C ASP A 244 2.66 21.74 -12.66
N GLU A 245 1.44 22.04 -13.10
CA GLU A 245 1.13 22.12 -14.53
C GLU A 245 1.80 23.27 -15.25
N VAL A 246 2.20 24.32 -14.53
CA VAL A 246 2.85 25.51 -15.12
C VAL A 246 4.31 25.24 -15.39
N ASN A 247 5.03 24.72 -14.40
CA ASN A 247 6.47 24.54 -14.47
C ASN A 247 6.88 23.10 -14.82
N GLY A 248 5.92 22.17 -14.82
CA GLY A 248 6.17 20.75 -15.04
C GLY A 248 7.00 20.12 -13.94
N TYR A 249 6.96 20.65 -12.70
CA TYR A 249 7.63 20.03 -11.56
C TYR A 249 6.84 18.87 -11.02
N VAL A 250 7.54 17.85 -10.52
CA VAL A 250 6.95 16.62 -9.98
C VAL A 250 7.54 16.33 -8.60
N PHE A 251 6.66 16.01 -7.65
CA PHE A 251 7.06 15.57 -6.31
C PHE A 251 6.30 14.29 -5.95
N ILE A 252 6.93 13.44 -5.18
CA ILE A 252 6.27 12.34 -4.46
C ILE A 252 6.70 12.39 -3.00
N GLU A 253 5.76 12.54 -2.09
CA GLU A 253 6.04 12.95 -0.72
C GLU A 253 6.87 14.26 -0.73
N ASP A 254 8.03 14.30 -0.09
CA ASP A 254 8.98 15.42 -0.12
C ASP A 254 10.12 15.25 -1.15
N TYR A 255 10.12 14.10 -1.87
CA TYR A 255 11.10 13.84 -2.92
C TYR A 255 10.77 14.64 -4.19
N SER A 256 11.70 15.47 -4.64
CA SER A 256 11.60 16.21 -5.92
C SER A 256 12.23 15.43 -7.06
N PHE A 257 11.53 15.32 -8.18
CA PHE A 257 12.20 14.98 -9.43
C PHE A 257 13.23 16.04 -9.80
N ASP A 258 14.20 15.67 -10.61
CA ASP A 258 15.26 16.59 -11.05
C ASP A 258 14.66 17.79 -11.80
N ARG A 259 14.66 18.95 -11.17
CA ARG A 259 14.07 20.17 -11.72
C ARG A 259 14.83 20.75 -12.93
N GLU A 260 16.09 20.37 -13.11
CA GLU A 260 16.87 20.77 -14.30
C GLU A 260 16.37 20.06 -15.56
N LYS A 261 15.64 18.94 -15.40
CA LYS A 261 15.00 18.21 -16.49
C LYS A 261 13.59 18.69 -16.82
N ALA A 262 12.99 19.49 -15.95
CA ALA A 262 11.66 20.04 -16.18
C ALA A 262 11.64 20.95 -17.43
N PRO A 263 10.48 21.13 -18.06
CA PRO A 263 9.17 20.62 -17.65
C PRO A 263 8.96 19.13 -17.98
N TYR A 264 8.36 18.41 -17.03
CA TYR A 264 7.86 17.07 -17.27
C TYR A 264 6.43 17.12 -17.79
N LYS A 265 6.12 16.27 -18.77
CA LYS A 265 4.75 15.93 -19.19
C LYS A 265 4.39 14.57 -18.61
N VAL A 266 3.26 14.49 -17.91
CA VAL A 266 2.81 13.24 -17.28
C VAL A 266 1.91 12.48 -18.25
N LEU A 267 2.17 11.19 -18.43
CA LEU A 267 1.31 10.26 -19.15
C LEU A 267 0.84 9.13 -18.24
N GLY A 268 -0.35 8.59 -18.56
CA GLY A 268 -0.92 7.49 -17.80
C GLY A 268 -1.72 7.92 -16.58
N ASN A 269 -2.22 9.16 -16.56
CA ASN A 269 -2.99 9.70 -15.44
C ASN A 269 -4.52 9.61 -15.61
N ASN A 270 -5.02 9.22 -16.77
CA ASN A 270 -6.45 9.25 -17.08
C ASN A 270 -7.11 7.87 -17.00
N GLY A 271 -7.03 7.24 -15.81
CA GLY A 271 -7.64 5.91 -15.60
C GLY A 271 -6.87 4.79 -16.31
N THR A 272 -5.58 4.97 -16.53
CA THR A 272 -4.72 3.95 -17.12
C THR A 272 -4.38 2.89 -16.07
N THR A 273 -4.10 1.70 -16.53
CA THR A 273 -3.73 0.55 -15.72
C THR A 273 -2.21 0.36 -15.65
N LEU A 274 -1.47 1.41 -15.94
CA LEU A 274 -0.01 1.39 -15.86
C LEU A 274 0.46 1.29 -14.42
N TYR A 275 1.43 0.45 -14.17
CA TYR A 275 2.05 0.32 -12.85
C TYR A 275 2.71 1.62 -12.38
N ASN A 276 3.28 2.37 -13.33
CA ASN A 276 3.98 3.62 -13.07
C ASN A 276 3.46 4.71 -14.00
N LEU A 277 3.35 5.93 -13.51
CA LEU A 277 3.22 7.08 -14.39
C LEU A 277 4.52 7.27 -15.17
N ILE A 278 4.39 7.78 -16.38
CA ILE A 278 5.49 8.07 -17.28
C ILE A 278 5.64 9.58 -17.36
N PHE A 279 6.85 10.05 -17.12
CA PHE A 279 7.20 11.47 -17.11
C PHE A 279 8.15 11.75 -18.25
N ILE A 280 7.72 12.55 -19.21
CA ILE A 280 8.50 12.88 -20.39
C ILE A 280 9.12 14.25 -20.21
N ALA A 281 10.44 14.29 -20.32
CA ALA A 281 11.24 15.52 -20.37
C ALA A 281 11.90 15.65 -21.75
N LYS A 282 12.52 16.79 -22.01
CA LYS A 282 13.20 17.04 -23.29
C LYS A 282 14.27 15.99 -23.62
N ASP A 283 15.02 15.55 -22.63
CA ASP A 283 16.17 14.67 -22.76
C ASP A 283 15.85 13.19 -22.53
N GLY A 284 14.60 12.84 -22.19
CA GLY A 284 14.29 11.45 -21.96
C GLY A 284 12.93 11.16 -21.32
N ILE A 285 12.69 9.88 -21.15
CA ILE A 285 11.52 9.31 -20.50
C ILE A 285 11.92 8.83 -19.12
N TYR A 286 11.15 9.24 -18.12
CA TYR A 286 11.42 9.00 -16.70
C TYR A 286 10.25 8.30 -16.01
N TYR A 287 10.55 7.61 -14.92
CA TYR A 287 9.56 7.00 -14.04
C TYR A 287 10.08 7.02 -12.59
N TYR A 288 9.19 6.78 -11.64
CA TYR A 288 9.56 6.62 -10.23
C TYR A 288 9.66 5.13 -9.89
N ASP A 289 10.85 4.70 -9.43
CA ASP A 289 11.07 3.36 -8.92
C ASP A 289 10.72 3.35 -7.41
N ASN A 290 9.53 2.86 -7.06
CA ASN A 290 9.03 2.84 -5.68
C ASN A 290 9.81 1.86 -4.78
N GLN A 291 10.57 0.92 -5.35
CA GLN A 291 11.44 0.02 -4.58
C GLN A 291 12.76 0.70 -4.21
N LYS A 292 13.26 1.56 -5.08
CA LYS A 292 14.48 2.35 -4.85
C LYS A 292 14.19 3.73 -4.29
N LYS A 293 12.91 4.15 -4.32
CA LYS A 293 12.44 5.49 -3.93
C LYS A 293 13.19 6.63 -4.63
N GLN A 294 13.30 6.52 -5.94
CA GLN A 294 13.98 7.52 -6.77
C GLN A 294 13.43 7.57 -8.20
N GLN A 295 13.58 8.74 -8.80
CA GLN A 295 13.40 8.94 -10.23
C GLN A 295 14.47 8.18 -11.01
N LEU A 296 14.08 7.48 -12.09
CA LEU A 296 15.00 6.81 -13.02
C LEU A 296 14.67 7.19 -14.46
N LYS A 297 15.71 7.27 -15.28
CA LYS A 297 15.57 7.42 -16.74
C LYS A 297 15.35 6.05 -17.38
N ALA A 298 14.26 5.90 -18.13
CA ALA A 298 13.97 4.68 -18.90
C ALA A 298 14.75 4.64 -20.22
N GLY A 299 14.90 5.80 -20.87
CA GLY A 299 15.61 5.96 -22.12
C GLY A 299 15.46 7.38 -22.68
N ASP A 300 15.90 7.58 -23.90
CA ASP A 300 15.79 8.87 -24.57
C ASP A 300 14.33 9.13 -24.98
N ASN A 301 13.99 10.42 -25.15
CA ASN A 301 12.65 10.78 -25.62
C ASN A 301 12.45 10.32 -27.05
N ILE A 302 11.46 9.46 -27.27
CA ILE A 302 11.11 8.90 -28.60
C ILE A 302 9.95 9.63 -29.25
N PHE A 303 9.28 10.53 -28.54
CA PHE A 303 8.11 11.23 -29.02
C PHE A 303 8.50 12.49 -29.80
N ILE A 304 7.71 12.80 -30.83
CA ILE A 304 7.93 13.94 -31.71
C ILE A 304 6.83 14.98 -31.46
N GLY A 305 7.22 16.16 -31.03
CA GLY A 305 6.29 17.27 -30.83
C GLY A 305 5.29 17.08 -29.71
N ASN A 306 3.99 17.31 -29.99
CA ASN A 306 2.96 17.28 -28.97
C ASN A 306 2.41 15.85 -28.77
N ILE A 307 2.24 15.46 -27.50
CA ILE A 307 1.75 14.13 -27.15
C ILE A 307 0.33 14.27 -26.59
N GLU A 308 -0.60 13.45 -27.08
CA GLU A 308 -1.99 13.41 -26.62
C GLU A 308 -2.41 11.97 -26.33
N GLU A 309 -3.18 11.79 -25.26
CA GLU A 309 -3.84 10.52 -24.97
C GLU A 309 -5.13 10.43 -25.80
N ILE A 310 -5.23 9.43 -26.67
CA ILE A 310 -6.39 9.24 -27.55
C ILE A 310 -7.31 8.12 -27.09
N SER A 311 -6.80 7.21 -26.27
CA SER A 311 -7.53 6.18 -25.54
C SER A 311 -6.69 5.81 -24.31
N PRO A 312 -7.25 5.24 -23.25
CA PRO A 312 -6.44 4.77 -22.13
C PRO A 312 -5.28 3.88 -22.62
N ASN A 313 -4.08 4.20 -22.15
CA ASN A 313 -2.82 3.55 -22.54
C ASN A 313 -2.40 3.72 -24.02
N VAL A 314 -3.12 4.52 -24.82
CA VAL A 314 -2.79 4.79 -26.23
C VAL A 314 -2.57 6.29 -26.44
N PHE A 315 -1.42 6.63 -26.96
CA PHE A 315 -0.94 8.00 -27.10
C PHE A 315 -0.51 8.29 -28.53
N THR A 316 -0.73 9.49 -28.99
CA THR A 316 -0.23 9.97 -30.26
C THR A 316 0.74 11.12 -30.04
N ASP A 317 1.79 11.16 -30.82
CA ASP A 317 2.58 12.38 -31.03
C ASP A 317 2.15 13.07 -32.35
N ASP A 318 2.98 13.95 -32.89
CA ASP A 318 2.64 14.66 -34.13
C ASP A 318 2.61 13.71 -35.34
N GLU A 319 3.34 12.59 -35.31
CA GLU A 319 3.47 11.68 -36.46
C GLU A 319 2.97 10.26 -36.20
N ASN A 320 3.01 9.78 -34.99
CA ASN A 320 2.92 8.37 -34.66
C ASN A 320 1.89 8.09 -33.57
N ILE A 321 1.46 6.83 -33.49
CA ILE A 321 0.67 6.29 -32.37
C ILE A 321 1.51 5.29 -31.61
N TYR A 322 1.46 5.38 -30.29
CA TYR A 322 2.10 4.48 -29.34
C TYR A 322 1.09 3.94 -28.37
N TYR A 323 1.36 2.78 -27.80
CA TYR A 323 0.58 2.27 -26.69
C TYR A 323 1.50 1.71 -25.59
N PHE A 324 0.96 1.65 -24.39
CA PHE A 324 1.65 1.14 -23.22
C PHE A 324 1.02 -0.20 -22.83
N SER A 325 1.86 -1.17 -22.56
CA SER A 325 1.46 -2.50 -22.09
C SER A 325 2.17 -2.80 -20.78
N ALA A 326 1.39 -3.08 -19.75
CA ALA A 326 1.93 -3.37 -18.42
C ALA A 326 1.72 -4.83 -18.05
N TYR A 327 2.75 -5.49 -17.52
CA TYR A 327 2.69 -6.89 -17.14
C TYR A 327 3.64 -7.25 -15.99
N ASN A 328 3.27 -8.31 -15.27
CA ASN A 328 4.08 -8.88 -14.20
C ASN A 328 5.05 -9.93 -14.74
N VAL A 329 6.31 -9.86 -14.31
CA VAL A 329 7.26 -10.94 -14.49
C VAL A 329 7.33 -11.71 -13.17
N THR A 330 7.02 -13.01 -13.22
CA THR A 330 7.01 -13.87 -12.04
C THR A 330 7.88 -15.11 -12.26
N THR A 331 8.27 -15.79 -11.17
CA THR A 331 8.91 -17.11 -11.23
C THR A 331 7.88 -18.24 -11.49
N ALA A 332 6.66 -17.90 -11.86
CA ALA A 332 5.59 -18.86 -12.05
C ALA A 332 5.97 -19.94 -13.05
N THR A 333 5.64 -21.18 -12.72
CA THR A 333 5.64 -22.31 -13.62
C THR A 333 4.18 -22.74 -13.84
N LYS A 334 3.91 -23.57 -14.86
CA LYS A 334 2.57 -24.11 -15.12
C LYS A 334 1.92 -24.80 -13.90
N LYS A 335 2.67 -25.05 -12.81
CA LYS A 335 2.23 -25.77 -11.61
C LYS A 335 2.31 -24.96 -10.31
N SER A 336 2.76 -23.72 -10.32
CA SER A 336 2.89 -22.90 -9.09
C SER A 336 2.68 -21.42 -9.37
N ILE A 337 1.99 -20.75 -8.44
CA ILE A 337 1.96 -19.27 -8.36
C ILE A 337 3.39 -18.83 -8.04
N GLY A 338 4.02 -18.10 -8.95
CA GLY A 338 5.39 -17.64 -8.79
C GLY A 338 5.50 -16.37 -7.95
N GLU A 339 6.72 -16.09 -7.53
CA GLU A 339 7.04 -14.82 -6.88
C GLU A 339 7.15 -13.72 -7.93
N LEU A 340 6.70 -12.51 -7.61
CA LEU A 340 6.88 -11.34 -8.46
C LEU A 340 8.35 -10.96 -8.51
N ILE A 341 8.92 -10.93 -9.72
CA ILE A 341 10.31 -10.50 -9.97
C ILE A 341 10.33 -9.02 -10.33
N SER A 342 9.47 -8.63 -11.26
CA SER A 342 9.37 -7.25 -11.70
C SER A 342 7.97 -6.93 -12.23
N LYS A 343 7.64 -5.64 -12.21
CA LYS A 343 6.53 -5.04 -12.95
C LYS A 343 7.12 -4.26 -14.10
N ASN A 344 6.68 -4.59 -15.28
CA ASN A 344 7.18 -4.01 -16.51
C ASN A 344 6.09 -3.19 -17.20
N THR A 345 6.49 -2.11 -17.85
CA THR A 345 5.66 -1.33 -18.77
C THR A 345 6.43 -1.17 -20.07
N ASP A 346 5.91 -1.75 -21.14
CA ASP A 346 6.45 -1.58 -22.49
C ASP A 346 5.83 -0.37 -23.16
N ILE A 347 6.66 0.41 -23.85
CA ILE A 347 6.23 1.46 -24.77
C ILE A 347 6.39 0.88 -26.17
N CYS A 348 5.27 0.70 -26.86
CA CYS A 348 5.21 0.07 -28.17
C CYS A 348 4.79 1.09 -29.23
N TYR A 349 5.46 1.07 -30.35
CA TYR A 349 5.03 1.81 -31.55
C TYR A 349 3.94 1.03 -32.25
N LEU A 350 2.78 1.65 -32.46
CA LEU A 350 1.67 1.02 -33.17
C LEU A 350 1.78 1.26 -34.67
N ASP A 351 1.77 2.52 -35.09
CA ASP A 351 1.72 2.90 -36.49
C ASP A 351 1.88 4.44 -36.67
N LYS A 352 1.91 4.91 -37.90
CA LYS A 352 1.75 6.33 -38.25
C LYS A 352 0.35 6.82 -37.83
N LYS A 353 0.26 8.07 -37.36
CA LYS A 353 -0.98 8.71 -36.90
C LYS A 353 -2.02 8.85 -38.02
N GLU A 354 -1.58 9.03 -39.27
CA GLU A 354 -2.44 9.25 -40.41
C GLU A 354 -3.36 8.06 -40.70
N GLY A 355 -4.61 8.34 -41.02
CA GLY A 355 -5.59 7.36 -41.42
C GLY A 355 -6.31 6.60 -40.33
N TRP A 356 -6.05 6.90 -39.04
CA TRP A 356 -6.81 6.35 -37.95
C TRP A 356 -8.05 7.19 -37.62
N GLU A 357 -9.20 6.52 -37.55
CA GLU A 357 -10.50 7.13 -37.24
C GLU A 357 -11.11 6.43 -36.00
N LYS A 358 -11.55 7.21 -35.04
CA LYS A 358 -12.31 6.70 -33.91
C LYS A 358 -13.74 6.40 -34.31
N VAL A 359 -14.19 5.18 -34.12
CA VAL A 359 -15.53 4.72 -34.49
C VAL A 359 -16.50 4.87 -33.31
N ALA A 360 -16.11 4.40 -32.14
CA ALA A 360 -16.95 4.43 -30.94
C ALA A 360 -16.14 4.34 -29.67
N ASP A 361 -16.73 4.83 -28.57
CA ASP A 361 -16.33 4.50 -27.20
C ASP A 361 -17.27 3.44 -26.65
N ILE A 362 -16.73 2.44 -25.96
CA ILE A 362 -17.50 1.48 -25.17
C ILE A 362 -17.51 2.02 -23.75
N LYS A 363 -18.70 2.41 -23.28
CA LYS A 363 -18.88 3.10 -21.99
C LYS A 363 -19.66 2.19 -21.06
N GLU A 364 -19.10 1.68 -20.06
CA GLU A 364 -19.59 1.34 -18.72
C GLU A 364 -18.65 0.31 -18.08
N GLY A 365 -18.16 0.62 -16.89
CA GLY A 365 -17.27 -0.25 -16.12
C GLY A 365 -15.79 -0.16 -16.53
N TYR A 366 -15.49 -0.33 -17.82
CA TYR A 366 -14.12 -0.21 -18.34
C TYR A 366 -14.18 0.61 -19.64
N VAL A 367 -13.32 1.61 -19.75
CA VAL A 367 -13.28 2.48 -20.92
C VAL A 367 -12.47 1.81 -22.02
N ALA A 368 -13.11 1.37 -23.09
CA ALA A 368 -12.47 0.88 -24.30
C ALA A 368 -12.94 1.68 -25.51
N SER A 369 -12.25 1.58 -26.63
CA SER A 369 -12.65 2.27 -27.86
C SER A 369 -12.39 1.43 -29.11
N ILE A 370 -13.24 1.64 -30.12
CA ILE A 370 -13.11 1.01 -31.44
C ILE A 370 -12.56 2.04 -32.40
N TRP A 371 -11.53 1.65 -33.11
CA TRP A 371 -10.84 2.45 -34.10
C TRP A 371 -10.83 1.75 -35.44
N LYS A 372 -10.63 2.52 -36.50
CA LYS A 372 -10.57 2.02 -37.90
C LYS A 372 -9.34 2.58 -38.60
N LYS A 373 -8.68 1.74 -39.40
CA LYS A 373 -7.63 2.13 -40.33
C LYS A 373 -7.65 1.19 -41.54
N GLU A 374 -7.59 1.72 -42.79
CA GLU A 374 -7.46 0.94 -43.99
C GLU A 374 -8.51 -0.18 -44.16
N GLY A 375 -9.75 0.09 -43.71
CA GLY A 375 -10.84 -0.88 -43.76
C GLY A 375 -10.86 -1.94 -42.68
N LYS A 376 -9.84 -2.01 -41.83
CA LYS A 376 -9.77 -2.87 -40.65
C LYS A 376 -10.25 -2.14 -39.42
N TYR A 377 -10.74 -2.90 -38.43
CA TYR A 377 -11.22 -2.38 -37.17
C TYR A 377 -10.34 -2.90 -36.02
N TYR A 378 -10.17 -2.06 -35.01
CA TYR A 378 -9.30 -2.33 -33.88
C TYR A 378 -10.03 -2.03 -32.58
N TYR A 379 -9.83 -2.89 -31.58
CA TYR A 379 -10.29 -2.73 -30.22
C TYR A 379 -9.13 -2.26 -29.37
N PHE A 380 -9.25 -1.06 -28.79
CA PHE A 380 -8.30 -0.49 -27.85
C PHE A 380 -8.80 -0.77 -26.44
N ASN A 381 -8.10 -1.67 -25.77
CA ASN A 381 -8.50 -2.24 -24.49
C ASN A 381 -8.02 -1.39 -23.31
N ASN A 382 -8.86 -1.21 -22.32
CA ASN A 382 -8.50 -0.62 -21.03
C ASN A 382 -8.84 -1.52 -19.83
N LEU A 383 -8.98 -2.81 -20.03
CA LEU A 383 -9.31 -3.75 -18.95
C LEU A 383 -8.14 -4.02 -17.98
N GLY A 384 -7.04 -3.32 -18.16
CA GLY A 384 -5.94 -3.36 -17.22
C GLY A 384 -5.06 -4.57 -17.34
N ILE A 385 -4.38 -4.86 -16.20
CA ILE A 385 -3.44 -5.95 -16.08
C ILE A 385 -4.22 -7.18 -15.61
N PHE A 386 -5.11 -7.67 -16.44
CA PHE A 386 -5.71 -8.97 -16.21
C PHE A 386 -4.79 -10.08 -16.71
N PRO A 387 -4.70 -11.21 -15.97
CA PRO A 387 -3.81 -12.31 -16.31
C PRO A 387 -4.00 -12.91 -17.71
N PHE A 388 -5.11 -12.58 -18.37
CA PHE A 388 -5.54 -13.16 -19.64
C PHE A 388 -5.39 -12.21 -20.83
N MET A 389 -5.05 -10.93 -20.59
CA MET A 389 -4.93 -9.94 -21.63
C MET A 389 -3.46 -9.57 -21.83
N ASP A 390 -2.89 -10.15 -22.88
CA ASP A 390 -1.46 -9.98 -23.19
C ASP A 390 -1.17 -8.70 -23.98
N ASN A 391 -2.20 -7.94 -24.40
CA ASN A 391 -1.99 -6.76 -25.23
C ASN A 391 -3.04 -5.67 -24.97
N THR A 392 -2.70 -4.44 -25.32
CA THR A 392 -3.59 -3.27 -25.22
C THR A 392 -4.44 -3.12 -26.49
N ILE A 393 -3.99 -3.59 -27.64
CA ILE A 393 -4.63 -3.40 -28.95
C ILE A 393 -4.84 -4.74 -29.62
N TYR A 394 -6.08 -4.94 -30.14
CA TYR A 394 -6.49 -6.12 -30.89
C TYR A 394 -7.11 -5.73 -32.20
N GLU A 395 -6.82 -6.46 -33.29
CA GLU A 395 -7.54 -6.41 -34.56
C GLU A 395 -8.85 -7.21 -34.41
N ILE A 396 -9.97 -6.65 -34.86
CA ILE A 396 -11.28 -7.31 -34.84
C ILE A 396 -11.38 -8.16 -36.12
N SER A 397 -11.53 -9.47 -35.96
CA SER A 397 -11.39 -10.44 -37.07
C SER A 397 -12.54 -10.40 -38.07
N ASP A 398 -13.76 -10.04 -37.65
CA ASP A 398 -14.95 -10.11 -38.51
C ASP A 398 -16.02 -9.07 -38.14
N LYS A 399 -16.98 -8.90 -39.05
CA LYS A 399 -18.06 -7.92 -38.94
C LYS A 399 -19.06 -8.28 -37.80
N GLU A 400 -19.25 -9.55 -37.51
CA GLU A 400 -20.15 -10.01 -36.44
C GLU A 400 -19.61 -9.58 -35.10
N THR A 401 -18.33 -9.81 -34.87
CA THR A 401 -17.61 -9.37 -33.64
C THR A 401 -17.64 -7.85 -33.53
N LEU A 402 -17.42 -7.12 -34.63
CA LEU A 402 -17.53 -5.66 -34.63
C LEU A 402 -18.92 -5.19 -34.20
N ASN A 403 -19.99 -5.76 -34.82
CA ASN A 403 -21.37 -5.39 -34.48
C ASN A 403 -21.70 -5.76 -33.01
N TYR A 404 -21.20 -6.88 -32.54
CA TYR A 404 -21.36 -7.30 -31.13
C TYR A 404 -20.74 -6.26 -30.18
N LEU A 405 -19.49 -5.86 -30.40
CA LEU A 405 -18.82 -4.84 -29.59
C LEU A 405 -19.51 -3.48 -29.67
N LEU A 406 -19.95 -3.05 -30.86
CA LEU A 406 -20.67 -1.78 -31.02
C LEU A 406 -22.06 -1.78 -30.39
N SER A 407 -22.70 -2.94 -30.21
CA SER A 407 -24.02 -3.06 -29.58
C SER A 407 -23.96 -3.09 -28.05
N LYS A 408 -22.76 -3.23 -27.47
CA LYS A 408 -22.57 -3.32 -26.02
C LYS A 408 -22.54 -1.94 -25.37
N SER A 409 -23.13 -1.87 -24.19
CA SER A 409 -23.02 -0.72 -23.29
C SER A 409 -21.85 -0.86 -22.30
N ASP A 410 -21.40 -2.11 -22.04
CA ASP A 410 -20.33 -2.42 -21.11
C ASP A 410 -19.41 -3.54 -21.64
N ASP A 411 -18.13 -3.48 -21.29
CA ASP A 411 -17.16 -4.54 -21.56
C ASP A 411 -17.02 -5.42 -20.33
N LYS A 412 -17.55 -6.64 -20.39
CA LYS A 412 -17.26 -7.63 -19.36
C LYS A 412 -15.96 -8.35 -19.68
N THR A 413 -15.09 -8.47 -18.69
CA THR A 413 -13.80 -9.14 -18.83
C THR A 413 -13.95 -10.54 -19.41
N ASP A 414 -14.94 -11.31 -18.93
CA ASP A 414 -15.21 -12.68 -19.41
C ASP A 414 -15.56 -12.73 -20.89
N ASP A 415 -16.33 -11.75 -21.38
CA ASP A 415 -16.72 -11.69 -22.78
C ASP A 415 -15.51 -11.39 -23.69
N ILE A 416 -14.66 -10.45 -23.26
CA ILE A 416 -13.44 -10.09 -24.02
C ILE A 416 -12.45 -11.26 -24.00
N GLU A 417 -12.30 -11.95 -22.87
CA GLU A 417 -11.48 -13.18 -22.76
C GLU A 417 -11.96 -14.26 -23.73
N GLU A 418 -13.28 -14.46 -23.85
CA GLU A 418 -13.86 -15.42 -24.76
C GLU A 418 -13.60 -15.03 -26.22
N LEU A 419 -13.74 -13.74 -26.58
CA LEU A 419 -13.42 -13.24 -27.92
C LEU A 419 -11.94 -13.43 -28.28
N ILE A 420 -11.04 -13.23 -27.33
CA ILE A 420 -9.59 -13.49 -27.52
C ILE A 420 -9.33 -14.98 -27.70
N LYS A 421 -9.89 -15.85 -26.84
CA LYS A 421 -9.74 -17.32 -26.95
C LYS A 421 -10.26 -17.89 -28.26
N ASN A 422 -11.32 -17.30 -28.80
CA ASN A 422 -11.95 -17.72 -30.03
C ASN A 422 -11.35 -17.04 -31.29
N GLU A 423 -10.20 -16.34 -31.13
CA GLU A 423 -9.50 -15.61 -32.20
C GLU A 423 -10.38 -14.56 -32.89
N LYS A 424 -11.39 -14.04 -32.17
CA LYS A 424 -12.24 -12.93 -32.63
C LYS A 424 -11.59 -11.59 -32.42
N LEU A 425 -10.74 -11.49 -31.39
CA LEU A 425 -9.83 -10.40 -31.12
C LEU A 425 -8.39 -10.92 -31.22
N ILE A 426 -7.65 -10.43 -32.21
CA ILE A 426 -6.29 -10.87 -32.54
C ILE A 426 -5.31 -9.81 -32.04
N ALA A 427 -4.42 -10.17 -31.13
CA ALA A 427 -3.43 -9.25 -30.59
C ALA A 427 -2.56 -8.65 -31.71
N VAL A 428 -2.44 -7.33 -31.74
CA VAL A 428 -1.61 -6.62 -32.73
C VAL A 428 -0.15 -6.78 -32.32
N SER A 429 0.66 -7.29 -33.24
CA SER A 429 2.12 -7.31 -33.10
C SER A 429 2.69 -5.93 -33.40
N SER A 430 3.52 -5.42 -32.52
CA SER A 430 4.10 -4.09 -32.66
C SER A 430 5.56 -4.06 -32.25
N GLU A 431 6.26 -3.02 -32.67
CA GLU A 431 7.66 -2.80 -32.31
C GLU A 431 7.76 -2.24 -30.91
N LYS A 432 8.38 -2.99 -30.02
CA LYS A 432 8.73 -2.49 -28.69
C LYS A 432 9.87 -1.48 -28.77
N LYS A 433 9.63 -0.25 -28.36
CA LYS A 433 10.64 0.81 -28.34
C LYS A 433 11.40 0.88 -27.04
N MET A 434 10.75 0.57 -25.92
CA MET A 434 11.33 0.71 -24.59
C MET A 434 10.60 -0.17 -23.56
N THR A 435 11.30 -0.59 -22.52
CA THR A 435 10.72 -1.26 -21.35
C THR A 435 11.13 -0.55 -20.08
N ILE A 436 10.14 -0.11 -19.31
CA ILE A 436 10.30 0.36 -17.93
C ILE A 436 10.21 -0.87 -17.03
N THR A 437 11.18 -1.06 -16.13
CA THR A 437 11.23 -2.23 -15.24
C THR A 437 11.44 -1.80 -13.79
N VAL A 438 10.48 -2.10 -12.93
CA VAL A 438 10.62 -2.00 -11.48
C VAL A 438 10.84 -3.39 -10.90
N LYS A 439 12.03 -3.62 -10.35
CA LYS A 439 12.43 -4.92 -9.79
C LYS A 439 12.05 -5.01 -8.31
N TYR A 440 11.39 -6.08 -7.95
CA TYR A 440 11.04 -6.39 -6.56
C TYR A 440 12.10 -7.30 -5.95
N LYS A 441 12.58 -6.95 -4.76
CA LYS A 441 13.43 -7.84 -3.99
C LYS A 441 12.55 -8.96 -3.45
N THR A 442 12.85 -10.20 -3.82
CA THR A 442 12.29 -11.36 -3.12
C THR A 442 12.81 -11.37 -1.69
N ASP A 443 11.94 -11.18 -0.73
CA ASP A 443 12.31 -11.19 0.67
C ASP A 443 12.74 -12.62 1.06
N ILE A 444 13.98 -12.75 1.57
CA ILE A 444 14.51 -14.04 2.04
C ILE A 444 13.60 -14.60 3.15
N VAL A 445 13.03 -13.72 3.98
CA VAL A 445 12.11 -14.10 5.06
C VAL A 445 10.85 -14.75 4.48
N ASP A 446 10.28 -14.18 3.41
CA ASP A 446 9.12 -14.74 2.70
C ASP A 446 9.42 -16.12 2.09
N LYS A 447 10.63 -16.30 1.53
CA LYS A 447 11.06 -17.60 1.03
C LYS A 447 11.17 -18.63 2.14
N VAL A 448 11.82 -18.27 3.23
CA VAL A 448 11.97 -19.13 4.41
C VAL A 448 10.58 -19.47 4.97
N PHE A 449 9.69 -18.50 5.13
CA PHE A 449 8.33 -18.69 5.62
C PHE A 449 7.47 -19.61 4.71
N LYS A 450 7.54 -19.44 3.39
CA LYS A 450 6.87 -20.35 2.42
C LYS A 450 7.41 -21.78 2.47
N TYR A 451 8.71 -21.95 2.69
CA TYR A 451 9.32 -23.28 2.93
C TYR A 451 8.80 -23.89 4.23
N PHE A 452 8.70 -23.10 5.30
CA PHE A 452 8.16 -23.56 6.57
C PHE A 452 6.68 -24.00 6.45
N ILE A 453 5.84 -23.21 5.78
CA ILE A 453 4.44 -23.59 5.53
C ILE A 453 4.34 -24.89 4.74
N ARG A 454 5.15 -25.08 3.70
CA ARG A 454 5.15 -26.33 2.92
C ARG A 454 5.56 -27.52 3.76
N ILE A 455 6.60 -27.41 4.57
CA ILE A 455 7.04 -28.45 5.49
C ILE A 455 5.92 -28.77 6.50
N PHE A 456 5.27 -27.75 7.04
CA PHE A 456 4.15 -27.90 7.98
C PHE A 456 2.96 -28.63 7.36
N LEU A 457 2.57 -28.29 6.14
CA LEU A 457 1.49 -28.95 5.43
C LEU A 457 1.80 -30.45 5.18
N VAL A 458 3.04 -30.76 4.79
CA VAL A 458 3.47 -32.15 4.59
C VAL A 458 3.47 -32.91 5.92
N ALA A 459 3.95 -32.32 6.98
CA ALA A 459 3.96 -32.93 8.31
C ALA A 459 2.55 -33.12 8.86
N TYR A 460 1.63 -32.17 8.65
CA TYR A 460 0.22 -32.28 8.99
C TYR A 460 -0.45 -33.43 8.23
N LEU A 461 -0.17 -33.56 6.95
CA LEU A 461 -0.69 -34.65 6.10
C LEU A 461 -0.20 -36.01 6.59
N ILE A 462 1.07 -36.13 6.93
CA ILE A 462 1.68 -37.34 7.52
C ILE A 462 1.01 -37.67 8.87
N PHE A 463 0.82 -36.68 9.74
CA PHE A 463 0.14 -36.84 11.02
C PHE A 463 -1.30 -37.36 10.84
N PHE A 464 -2.03 -36.79 9.88
CA PHE A 464 -3.40 -37.18 9.57
C PHE A 464 -3.47 -38.64 9.07
N ILE A 465 -2.55 -39.04 8.19
CA ILE A 465 -2.39 -40.38 7.70
C ILE A 465 -2.10 -41.36 8.86
N PHE A 466 -1.17 -41.01 9.76
CA PHE A 466 -0.84 -41.83 10.94
C PHE A 466 -2.02 -41.93 11.91
N LYS A 467 -2.78 -40.88 12.11
CA LYS A 467 -3.99 -40.85 12.93
C LYS A 467 -5.06 -41.80 12.37
N GLU A 468 -5.26 -41.77 11.05
CA GLU A 468 -6.22 -42.69 10.39
C GLU A 468 -5.73 -44.14 10.42
N PHE A 469 -4.43 -44.40 10.25
CA PHE A 469 -3.86 -45.74 10.41
C PHE A 469 -4.03 -46.28 11.84
N ARG A 470 -3.76 -45.48 12.86
CA ARG A 470 -4.04 -45.85 14.26
C ARG A 470 -5.51 -46.16 14.49
N ARG A 471 -6.42 -45.33 13.98
CA ARG A 471 -7.87 -45.52 14.12
C ARG A 471 -8.34 -46.80 13.48
N LYS A 472 -7.82 -47.16 12.29
CA LYS A 472 -8.11 -48.42 11.61
C LYS A 472 -7.55 -49.62 12.38
N LYS A 473 -6.34 -49.51 12.92
CA LYS A 473 -5.70 -50.57 13.73
C LYS A 473 -6.47 -50.84 15.02
N TRP A 474 -6.94 -49.80 15.72
CA TRP A 474 -7.76 -49.92 16.92
C TRP A 474 -9.14 -50.55 16.62
N LYS A 475 -9.80 -50.17 15.52
CA LYS A 475 -11.06 -50.79 15.09
C LYS A 475 -10.87 -52.30 14.80
N LYS A 476 -9.75 -52.70 14.19
CA LYS A 476 -9.44 -54.10 13.90
C LYS A 476 -9.17 -54.91 15.17
N ILE A 477 -8.53 -54.34 16.18
CA ILE A 477 -8.27 -54.96 17.48
C ILE A 477 -9.57 -55.14 18.28
N ILE A 478 -10.49 -54.18 18.24
CA ILE A 478 -11.81 -54.27 18.90
C ILE A 478 -12.68 -55.34 18.25
N LEU A 479 -12.67 -55.41 16.91
CA LEU A 479 -13.41 -56.46 16.16
C LEU A 479 -12.87 -57.89 16.32
N MET A 480 -11.60 -58.06 16.75
CA MET A 480 -11.01 -59.36 17.05
C MET A 480 -11.20 -59.79 18.52
N LYS A 481 -11.74 -58.91 19.38
CA LYS A 481 -12.02 -59.20 20.80
C LYS A 481 -13.52 -59.35 21.10
N LEU A 482 -14.38 -59.15 20.11
CA LEU A 482 -15.79 -59.48 20.07
C LEU A 482 -15.99 -60.79 19.31
#